data_5541a913388c34325a5389ee9b260428
#
_entry.id   5541a913388c34325a5389ee9b260428
#
_cell.length_a   1.000
_cell.length_b   1.000
_cell.length_c   1.000
_cell.angle_alpha   90.00
_cell.angle_beta   90.00
_cell.angle_gamma   90.00
#
_symmetry.space_group_name_H-M   'P 1'
#
loop_
_entity.id
_entity.type
_entity.pdbx_description
1 polymer ?
#
loop_
_entity_poly.entity_id
_entity_poly.type
_entity_poly.pdbx_seq_one_letter_code
_entity_poly.pdbx_strand_id
1 'polypeptide(L)'
;MKSRILVALLVVLLSGCDSKPKAPFGFEWGQTVDKTISQDLKGVKVSDKDGFIAFVSADSAPEPVQYDGKYFLSFTKGLGLTSATFSTGVDKNGYFFNQGRTIYNSIAQKLEEKYGKPKKVTEYVERDGNEFYECIKNESCGQWAREYSKDGMKIILRVESKYGSLIDDFPKGDVSVRYEYLTKEMIQKVNSVEEKKEKSNNF
;
A
#
# COMPACT_ATOMS: atom_id res chain seq x y z
N MET A 1 1.92 48.56 -51.86
CA MET A 1 2.67 47.55 -51.06
C MET A 1 1.73 46.99 -49.99
N LYS A 2 1.24 45.75 -50.18
CA LYS A 2 0.29 45.09 -49.24
C LYS A 2 1.07 44.15 -48.33
N SER A 3 1.22 44.55 -47.05
CA SER A 3 1.85 43.75 -46.03
C SER A 3 0.89 42.62 -45.60
N ARG A 4 1.26 41.35 -45.81
CA ARG A 4 0.54 40.18 -45.35
C ARG A 4 1.11 39.79 -44.01
N ILE A 5 0.36 40.03 -42.92
CA ILE A 5 0.67 39.60 -41.58
C ILE A 5 0.30 38.09 -41.51
N LEU A 6 1.30 37.24 -41.39
CA LEU A 6 1.15 35.78 -41.18
C LEU A 6 0.97 35.59 -39.65
N VAL A 7 -0.25 35.30 -39.22
CA VAL A 7 -0.54 34.94 -37.85
C VAL A 7 -0.23 33.45 -37.72
N ALA A 8 0.93 33.12 -37.12
CA ALA A 8 1.28 31.74 -36.77
C ALA A 8 0.48 31.35 -35.50
N LEU A 9 -0.54 30.51 -35.70
CA LEU A 9 -1.33 29.93 -34.63
C LEU A 9 -0.51 28.85 -33.92
N LEU A 10 0.07 29.19 -32.76
CA LEU A 10 0.83 28.25 -31.93
C LEU A 10 -0.18 27.35 -31.20
N VAL A 11 -0.50 26.19 -31.77
CA VAL A 11 -1.28 25.13 -31.12
C VAL A 11 -0.40 24.48 -30.06
N VAL A 12 -0.50 24.91 -28.82
CA VAL A 12 0.09 24.23 -27.65
C VAL A 12 -0.74 22.98 -27.43
N LEU A 13 -0.25 21.83 -27.91
CA LEU A 13 -0.76 20.52 -27.54
C LEU A 13 -0.42 20.30 -26.05
N LEU A 14 -1.38 20.61 -25.19
CA LEU A 14 -1.39 20.16 -23.81
C LEU A 14 -1.65 18.63 -23.84
N SER A 15 -0.61 17.86 -24.17
CA SER A 15 -0.59 16.45 -23.84
C SER A 15 -0.53 16.35 -22.32
N GLY A 16 -1.72 16.29 -21.68
CA GLY A 16 -1.86 15.87 -20.29
C GLY A 16 -1.28 14.46 -20.19
N CYS A 17 -0.01 14.35 -19.81
CA CYS A 17 0.53 13.10 -19.32
C CYS A 17 -0.22 12.78 -18.04
N ASP A 18 -1.22 11.91 -18.12
CA ASP A 18 -1.72 11.16 -16.96
C ASP A 18 -0.59 10.20 -16.54
N SER A 19 0.45 10.77 -15.94
CA SER A 19 1.54 9.98 -15.38
C SER A 19 1.01 9.29 -14.14
N LYS A 20 0.89 7.96 -14.21
CA LYS A 20 0.59 7.13 -13.04
C LYS A 20 1.48 7.56 -11.87
N PRO A 21 0.96 7.64 -10.64
CA PRO A 21 1.79 7.95 -9.48
C PRO A 21 2.89 6.91 -9.34
N LYS A 22 4.06 7.31 -8.87
CA LYS A 22 5.17 6.36 -8.61
C LYS A 22 4.73 5.36 -7.55
N ALA A 23 4.88 4.07 -7.81
CA ALA A 23 4.65 3.05 -6.79
C ALA A 23 5.70 3.16 -5.66
N PRO A 24 5.38 2.71 -4.43
CA PRO A 24 6.32 2.75 -3.32
C PRO A 24 7.42 1.69 -3.47
N PHE A 25 8.48 1.85 -2.71
CA PHE A 25 9.56 0.88 -2.50
C PHE A 25 10.33 0.49 -3.77
N GLY A 26 10.28 1.33 -4.82
CA GLY A 26 10.97 1.07 -6.10
C GLY A 26 10.25 0.10 -7.03
N PHE A 27 9.02 -0.27 -6.72
CA PHE A 27 8.16 -1.04 -7.61
C PHE A 27 7.47 -0.15 -8.65
N GLU A 28 6.76 -0.76 -9.61
CA GLU A 28 5.95 -0.07 -10.60
C GLU A 28 4.50 -0.58 -10.58
N TRP A 29 3.53 0.32 -10.54
CA TRP A 29 2.12 -0.06 -10.65
C TRP A 29 1.86 -0.78 -11.99
N GLY A 30 1.20 -1.92 -11.89
CA GLY A 30 0.89 -2.76 -13.05
C GLY A 30 2.02 -3.71 -13.48
N GLN A 31 3.20 -3.70 -12.81
CA GLN A 31 4.23 -4.72 -13.10
C GLN A 31 3.70 -6.12 -12.82
N THR A 32 4.23 -7.12 -13.53
CA THR A 32 3.84 -8.53 -13.36
C THR A 32 4.56 -9.16 -12.17
N VAL A 33 4.04 -10.32 -11.69
CA VAL A 33 4.73 -11.15 -10.68
C VAL A 33 6.13 -11.52 -11.18
N ASP A 34 6.27 -11.96 -12.43
CA ASP A 34 7.56 -12.40 -12.99
C ASP A 34 8.57 -11.24 -13.04
N LYS A 35 8.15 -10.03 -13.44
CA LYS A 35 9.01 -8.83 -13.36
C LYS A 35 9.44 -8.54 -11.93
N THR A 36 8.54 -8.71 -10.96
CA THR A 36 8.85 -8.46 -9.55
C THR A 36 9.87 -9.45 -9.00
N ILE A 37 9.70 -10.75 -9.23
CA ILE A 37 10.64 -11.77 -8.72
C ILE A 37 12.01 -11.71 -9.40
N SER A 38 12.11 -11.11 -10.59
CA SER A 38 13.40 -10.89 -11.28
C SER A 38 14.22 -9.71 -10.72
N GLN A 39 13.70 -8.96 -9.74
CA GLN A 39 14.34 -7.77 -9.16
C GLN A 39 15.32 -8.06 -8.00
N ASP A 40 15.95 -9.22 -7.95
CA ASP A 40 16.95 -9.62 -6.91
C ASP A 40 16.47 -9.33 -5.47
N LEU A 41 15.23 -9.70 -5.17
CA LEU A 41 14.64 -9.56 -3.84
C LEU A 41 15.04 -10.72 -2.92
N LYS A 42 15.23 -10.44 -1.62
CA LYS A 42 15.53 -11.46 -0.61
C LYS A 42 14.24 -12.08 -0.05
N GLY A 43 14.29 -13.37 0.30
CA GLY A 43 13.22 -14.06 1.01
C GLY A 43 11.88 -14.13 0.26
N VAL A 44 11.93 -14.14 -1.08
CA VAL A 44 10.73 -14.13 -1.93
C VAL A 44 9.90 -15.37 -1.72
N LYS A 45 8.60 -15.19 -1.48
CA LYS A 45 7.58 -16.25 -1.51
C LYS A 45 6.42 -15.80 -2.38
N VAL A 46 5.95 -16.66 -3.25
CA VAL A 46 4.81 -16.43 -4.13
C VAL A 46 3.68 -17.36 -3.77
N SER A 47 2.46 -16.86 -3.68
CA SER A 47 1.24 -17.66 -3.51
C SER A 47 0.17 -17.23 -4.51
N ASP A 48 -0.70 -18.16 -4.86
CA ASP A 48 -1.84 -17.96 -5.76
C ASP A 48 -1.46 -17.34 -7.12
N LYS A 49 -0.28 -17.68 -7.67
CA LYS A 49 0.27 -17.07 -8.90
C LYS A 49 -0.73 -17.05 -10.06
N ASP A 50 -1.53 -18.11 -10.19
CA ASP A 50 -2.53 -18.28 -11.25
C ASP A 50 -3.95 -17.81 -10.83
N GLY A 51 -4.10 -17.39 -9.57
CA GLY A 51 -5.34 -16.91 -9.00
C GLY A 51 -5.79 -15.55 -9.57
N PHE A 52 -6.97 -15.12 -9.15
CA PHE A 52 -7.45 -13.77 -9.47
C PHE A 52 -6.59 -12.69 -8.80
N ILE A 53 -6.15 -12.95 -7.57
CA ILE A 53 -5.14 -12.14 -6.86
C ILE A 53 -3.95 -13.05 -6.54
N ALA A 54 -2.79 -12.70 -7.07
CA ALA A 54 -1.52 -13.31 -6.68
C ALA A 54 -0.86 -12.48 -5.59
N PHE A 55 -0.09 -13.14 -4.72
CA PHE A 55 0.64 -12.49 -3.65
C PHE A 55 2.13 -12.79 -3.73
N VAL A 56 2.94 -11.77 -3.48
CA VAL A 56 4.38 -11.91 -3.30
C VAL A 56 4.75 -11.31 -1.97
N SER A 57 5.50 -12.05 -1.13
CA SER A 57 6.17 -11.48 0.03
C SER A 57 7.68 -11.53 -0.15
N ALA A 58 8.37 -10.53 0.40
CA ALA A 58 9.82 -10.44 0.34
C ALA A 58 10.38 -9.77 1.61
N ASP A 59 11.64 -10.06 1.93
CA ASP A 59 12.38 -9.44 3.04
C ASP A 59 13.14 -8.18 2.60
N SER A 60 13.11 -7.85 1.30
CA SER A 60 13.71 -6.64 0.73
C SER A 60 12.85 -6.03 -0.37
N ALA A 61 13.16 -4.80 -0.76
CA ALA A 61 12.55 -4.09 -1.89
C ALA A 61 13.65 -3.35 -2.66
N PRO A 62 13.44 -2.94 -3.93
CA PRO A 62 14.42 -2.18 -4.70
C PRO A 62 14.82 -0.85 -4.03
N GLU A 63 13.86 -0.16 -3.43
CA GLU A 63 14.09 1.04 -2.60
C GLU A 63 13.58 0.75 -1.18
N PRO A 64 14.39 0.11 -0.29
CA PRO A 64 13.91 -0.32 1.02
C PRO A 64 13.71 0.87 1.96
N VAL A 65 12.80 0.70 2.92
CA VAL A 65 12.64 1.64 4.03
C VAL A 65 13.72 1.41 5.09
N GLN A 66 13.88 2.38 6.01
CA GLN A 66 14.93 2.34 7.05
C GLN A 66 14.68 1.35 8.19
N TYR A 67 13.53 0.69 8.23
CA TYR A 67 13.16 -0.27 9.27
C TYR A 67 13.25 -1.70 8.76
N ASP A 68 13.67 -2.62 9.61
CA ASP A 68 13.57 -4.05 9.31
C ASP A 68 12.10 -4.46 9.22
N GLY A 69 11.76 -5.25 8.20
CA GLY A 69 10.38 -5.66 8.01
C GLY A 69 10.19 -6.50 6.75
N LYS A 70 8.93 -6.69 6.38
CA LYS A 70 8.54 -7.46 5.21
C LYS A 70 7.70 -6.62 4.25
N TYR A 71 7.84 -6.95 2.98
CA TYR A 71 7.04 -6.37 1.90
C TYR A 71 6.02 -7.39 1.44
N PHE A 72 4.78 -6.95 1.26
CA PHE A 72 3.68 -7.76 0.75
C PHE A 72 3.09 -7.05 -0.46
N LEU A 73 3.05 -7.74 -1.58
CA LEU A 73 2.62 -7.21 -2.86
C LEU A 73 1.42 -8.00 -3.34
N SER A 74 0.37 -7.32 -3.80
CA SER A 74 -0.82 -7.96 -4.35
C SER A 74 -0.96 -7.60 -5.82
N PHE A 75 -1.17 -8.61 -6.65
CA PHE A 75 -1.28 -8.50 -8.10
C PHE A 75 -2.67 -8.95 -8.53
N THR A 76 -3.41 -8.05 -9.16
CA THR A 76 -4.73 -8.38 -9.71
C THR A 76 -4.58 -8.84 -11.14
N LYS A 77 -5.23 -9.95 -11.50
CA LYS A 77 -5.21 -10.53 -12.85
C LYS A 77 -5.62 -9.51 -13.90
N GLY A 78 -4.79 -9.34 -14.93
CA GLY A 78 -4.99 -8.36 -16.00
C GLY A 78 -4.62 -6.91 -15.64
N LEU A 79 -4.31 -6.61 -14.37
CA LEU A 79 -3.88 -5.29 -13.92
C LEU A 79 -2.42 -5.25 -13.44
N GLY A 80 -1.84 -6.40 -13.01
CA GLY A 80 -0.53 -6.48 -12.37
C GLY A 80 -0.55 -5.96 -10.93
N LEU A 81 0.54 -5.36 -10.46
CA LEU A 81 0.68 -4.84 -9.09
C LEU A 81 -0.37 -3.75 -8.81
N THR A 82 -1.22 -3.98 -7.81
CA THR A 82 -2.28 -3.05 -7.39
C THR A 82 -2.17 -2.65 -5.93
N SER A 83 -1.42 -3.40 -5.12
CA SER A 83 -1.16 -3.04 -3.72
C SER A 83 0.26 -3.40 -3.30
N ALA A 84 0.89 -2.53 -2.52
CA ALA A 84 2.18 -2.77 -1.91
C ALA A 84 2.14 -2.34 -0.44
N THR A 85 2.53 -3.23 0.47
CA THR A 85 2.53 -3.02 1.91
C THR A 85 3.92 -3.27 2.45
N PHE A 86 4.40 -2.39 3.32
CA PHE A 86 5.52 -2.65 4.22
C PHE A 86 4.96 -2.87 5.62
N SER A 87 5.49 -3.85 6.36
CA SER A 87 5.12 -4.15 7.74
C SER A 87 6.36 -4.45 8.57
N THR A 88 6.44 -3.85 9.75
CA THR A 88 7.51 -4.07 10.73
C THR A 88 6.93 -4.46 12.08
N GLY A 89 7.47 -5.52 12.67
CA GLY A 89 7.10 -5.95 14.02
C GLY A 89 7.67 -5.03 15.08
N VAL A 90 6.87 -4.68 16.07
CA VAL A 90 7.20 -3.71 17.12
C VAL A 90 6.94 -4.24 18.52
N ASP A 91 7.57 -3.60 19.53
CA ASP A 91 7.35 -3.86 20.97
C ASP A 91 7.54 -5.34 21.35
N LYS A 92 8.70 -5.92 20.95
CA LYS A 92 9.05 -7.32 21.25
C LYS A 92 9.13 -7.60 22.76
N ASN A 93 9.67 -6.65 23.52
CA ASN A 93 10.01 -6.82 24.93
C ASN A 93 9.04 -6.10 25.88
N GLY A 94 7.79 -5.89 25.48
CA GLY A 94 6.82 -5.19 26.31
C GLY A 94 5.42 -5.16 25.73
N TYR A 95 4.46 -4.89 26.62
CA TYR A 95 3.04 -4.79 26.23
C TYR A 95 2.63 -3.37 25.87
N PHE A 96 3.49 -2.38 26.15
CA PHE A 96 3.22 -0.97 25.90
C PHE A 96 3.51 -0.60 24.45
N PHE A 97 2.64 0.19 23.85
CA PHE A 97 2.84 0.77 22.53
C PHE A 97 3.86 1.93 22.55
N ASN A 98 5.14 1.62 22.75
CA ASN A 98 6.22 2.60 22.86
C ASN A 98 7.09 2.68 21.60
N GLN A 99 7.77 1.58 21.26
CA GLN A 99 8.56 1.51 20.03
C GLN A 99 7.66 1.66 18.81
N GLY A 100 6.51 0.96 18.82
CA GLY A 100 5.52 1.04 17.76
C GLY A 100 4.98 2.46 17.57
N ARG A 101 4.70 3.21 18.63
CA ARG A 101 4.27 4.61 18.58
C ARG A 101 5.33 5.51 17.93
N THR A 102 6.59 5.31 18.28
CA THR A 102 7.72 6.08 17.72
C THR A 102 7.84 5.83 16.21
N ILE A 103 7.82 4.55 15.79
CA ILE A 103 7.90 4.16 14.37
C ILE A 103 6.68 4.66 13.61
N TYR A 104 5.47 4.47 14.15
CA TYR A 104 4.23 4.95 13.55
C TYR A 104 4.26 6.46 13.30
N ASN A 105 4.62 7.25 14.31
CA ASN A 105 4.68 8.70 14.19
C ASN A 105 5.74 9.16 13.18
N SER A 106 6.90 8.50 13.14
CA SER A 106 7.95 8.80 12.16
C SER A 106 7.48 8.52 10.72
N ILE A 107 6.76 7.41 10.50
CA ILE A 107 6.19 7.10 9.19
C ILE A 107 5.07 8.09 8.86
N ALA A 108 4.19 8.41 9.81
CA ALA A 108 3.10 9.37 9.63
C ALA A 108 3.62 10.74 9.20
N GLN A 109 4.68 11.23 9.85
CA GLN A 109 5.32 12.49 9.47
C GLN A 109 5.83 12.47 8.02
N LYS A 110 6.56 11.42 7.62
CA LYS A 110 7.06 11.28 6.24
C LYS A 110 5.93 11.18 5.21
N LEU A 111 4.83 10.51 5.55
CA LEU A 111 3.65 10.46 4.70
C LEU A 111 2.99 11.83 4.57
N GLU A 112 2.89 12.58 5.66
CA GLU A 112 2.31 13.93 5.64
C GLU A 112 3.17 14.91 4.82
N GLU A 113 4.49 14.86 4.95
CA GLU A 113 5.43 15.65 4.14
C GLU A 113 5.29 15.33 2.64
N LYS A 114 5.10 14.06 2.27
CA LYS A 114 5.05 13.63 0.88
C LYS A 114 3.65 13.73 0.24
N TYR A 115 2.61 13.43 0.98
CA TYR A 115 1.24 13.27 0.47
C TYR A 115 0.25 14.29 1.01
N GLY A 116 0.70 15.15 1.95
CA GLY A 116 -0.16 16.12 2.63
C GLY A 116 -0.88 15.52 3.83
N LYS A 117 -1.78 16.29 4.44
CA LYS A 117 -2.52 15.89 5.63
C LYS A 117 -3.38 14.63 5.39
N PRO A 118 -3.53 13.76 6.39
CA PRO A 118 -4.39 12.60 6.28
C PRO A 118 -5.85 13.01 6.03
N LYS A 119 -6.55 12.22 5.22
CA LYS A 119 -8.00 12.38 4.97
C LYS A 119 -8.85 11.87 6.12
N LYS A 120 -8.33 10.88 6.85
CA LYS A 120 -8.96 10.31 8.03
C LYS A 120 -7.91 9.95 9.06
N VAL A 121 -8.17 10.26 10.32
CA VAL A 121 -7.39 9.85 11.48
C VAL A 121 -8.32 9.09 12.41
N THR A 122 -7.93 7.87 12.77
CA THR A 122 -8.65 7.02 13.72
C THR A 122 -7.62 6.50 14.71
N GLU A 123 -7.33 7.31 15.72
CA GLU A 123 -6.30 7.03 16.73
C GLU A 123 -6.96 7.08 18.10
N TYR A 124 -7.66 6.01 18.47
CA TYR A 124 -8.30 5.89 19.75
C TYR A 124 -8.19 4.47 20.31
N VAL A 125 -8.10 4.35 21.61
CA VAL A 125 -8.24 3.11 22.37
C VAL A 125 -9.01 3.39 23.65
N GLU A 126 -9.91 2.51 24.03
CA GLU A 126 -10.62 2.59 25.31
C GLU A 126 -9.69 2.19 26.47
N ARG A 127 -8.74 1.29 26.20
CA ARG A 127 -7.76 0.78 27.17
C ARG A 127 -6.36 0.92 26.59
N ASP A 128 -5.56 1.81 27.18
CA ASP A 128 -4.16 2.08 26.79
C ASP A 128 -3.19 1.33 27.73
N GLY A 129 -1.94 1.69 27.66
CA GLY A 129 -0.87 1.10 28.45
C GLY A 129 -0.59 -0.35 28.05
N ASN A 130 -0.61 -1.26 29.00
CA ASN A 130 -0.36 -2.69 28.79
C ASN A 130 -1.51 -3.42 28.06
N GLU A 131 -2.68 -2.80 27.95
CA GLU A 131 -3.85 -3.35 27.25
C GLU A 131 -4.02 -2.81 25.83
N PHE A 132 -3.15 -1.91 25.37
CA PHE A 132 -3.23 -1.29 24.05
C PHE A 132 -3.40 -2.32 22.93
N TYR A 133 -2.49 -3.31 22.86
CA TYR A 133 -2.52 -4.32 21.80
C TYR A 133 -3.74 -5.27 21.90
N GLU A 134 -4.21 -5.53 23.11
CA GLU A 134 -5.42 -6.32 23.31
C GLU A 134 -6.66 -5.54 22.87
N CYS A 135 -6.68 -4.23 23.13
CA CYS A 135 -7.78 -3.37 22.73
C CYS A 135 -7.89 -3.24 21.20
N ILE A 136 -6.78 -2.99 20.47
CA ILE A 136 -6.82 -2.82 19.01
C ILE A 136 -7.11 -4.11 18.20
N LYS A 137 -7.15 -5.30 18.84
CA LYS A 137 -7.68 -6.51 18.18
C LYS A 137 -9.17 -6.40 17.86
N ASN A 138 -9.89 -5.59 18.60
CA ASN A 138 -11.32 -5.38 18.45
C ASN A 138 -11.57 -3.91 18.08
N GLU A 139 -12.09 -3.68 16.87
CA GLU A 139 -12.38 -2.34 16.37
C GLU A 139 -13.32 -1.51 17.26
N SER A 140 -14.18 -2.17 18.06
CA SER A 140 -15.02 -1.47 19.03
C SER A 140 -14.25 -0.98 20.25
N CYS A 141 -13.11 -1.59 20.58
CA CYS A 141 -12.26 -1.16 21.68
C CYS A 141 -11.19 -0.15 21.24
N GLY A 142 -10.66 -0.29 20.02
CA GLY A 142 -9.68 0.66 19.55
C GLY A 142 -9.25 0.47 18.10
N GLN A 143 -8.80 1.57 17.50
CA GLN A 143 -8.17 1.60 16.19
C GLN A 143 -7.03 2.61 16.22
N TRP A 144 -5.94 2.31 15.50
CA TRP A 144 -4.81 3.22 15.36
C TRP A 144 -4.37 3.29 13.92
N ALA A 145 -4.93 4.26 13.16
CA ALA A 145 -4.72 4.37 11.73
C ALA A 145 -4.84 5.80 11.20
N ARG A 146 -4.12 6.08 10.11
CA ARG A 146 -4.28 7.27 9.25
C ARG A 146 -4.48 6.85 7.81
N GLU A 147 -5.39 7.52 7.12
CA GLU A 147 -5.62 7.33 5.70
C GLU A 147 -5.24 8.58 4.92
N TYR A 148 -4.48 8.41 3.85
CA TYR A 148 -4.09 9.46 2.92
C TYR A 148 -4.59 9.10 1.53
N SER A 149 -4.74 10.10 0.66
CA SER A 149 -5.08 9.91 -0.75
C SER A 149 -4.41 10.97 -1.60
N LYS A 150 -3.75 10.54 -2.68
CA LYS A 150 -3.14 11.43 -3.67
C LYS A 150 -3.08 10.75 -5.03
N ASP A 151 -3.46 11.46 -6.07
CA ASP A 151 -3.35 11.02 -7.48
C ASP A 151 -3.96 9.62 -7.74
N GLY A 152 -5.13 9.34 -7.18
CA GLY A 152 -5.82 8.05 -7.29
C GLY A 152 -5.24 6.94 -6.41
N MET A 153 -4.17 7.21 -5.66
CA MET A 153 -3.59 6.26 -4.72
C MET A 153 -4.18 6.45 -3.33
N LYS A 154 -4.59 5.36 -2.69
CA LYS A 154 -4.96 5.29 -1.26
C LYS A 154 -3.78 4.77 -0.47
N ILE A 155 -3.50 5.41 0.68
CA ILE A 155 -2.41 5.01 1.59
C ILE A 155 -2.99 4.86 2.98
N ILE A 156 -2.72 3.72 3.62
CA ILE A 156 -3.19 3.41 4.97
C ILE A 156 -1.98 3.09 5.82
N LEU A 157 -1.74 3.92 6.82
CA LEU A 157 -0.82 3.64 7.91
C LEU A 157 -1.63 3.13 9.09
N ARG A 158 -1.26 1.96 9.67
CA ARG A 158 -1.99 1.41 10.82
C ARG A 158 -1.10 0.59 11.73
N VAL A 159 -1.60 0.40 12.95
CA VAL A 159 -1.08 -0.54 13.93
C VAL A 159 -2.03 -1.72 14.00
N GLU A 160 -1.47 -2.93 13.98
CA GLU A 160 -2.21 -4.18 14.15
C GLU A 160 -1.63 -4.95 15.32
N SER A 161 -2.48 -5.58 16.12
CA SER A 161 -2.04 -6.50 17.17
C SER A 161 -1.61 -7.83 16.55
N LYS A 162 -0.47 -8.35 16.99
CA LYS A 162 -0.12 -9.74 16.75
C LYS A 162 -0.65 -10.62 17.87
N TYR A 163 -1.21 -11.77 17.53
CA TYR A 163 -1.52 -12.79 18.52
C TYR A 163 -0.22 -13.20 19.20
N GLY A 164 -0.06 -12.75 20.43
CA GLY A 164 1.12 -13.02 21.22
C GLY A 164 1.29 -14.50 21.47
N SER A 165 2.38 -15.03 21.03
CA SER A 165 3.02 -16.15 21.71
C SER A 165 3.31 -15.70 23.15
N LEU A 166 3.13 -16.59 24.12
CA LEU A 166 3.61 -16.42 25.50
C LEU A 166 5.16 -16.35 25.56
N ILE A 167 5.83 -16.34 24.43
CA ILE A 167 7.27 -16.27 24.25
C ILE A 167 7.65 -14.79 24.21
N ASP A 168 8.54 -14.35 25.11
CA ASP A 168 8.91 -12.96 25.30
C ASP A 168 9.54 -12.25 24.10
N ASP A 169 10.00 -12.96 23.08
CA ASP A 169 10.77 -12.41 21.96
C ASP A 169 9.94 -12.11 20.69
N PHE A 170 8.60 -12.23 20.79
CA PHE A 170 7.72 -11.94 19.66
C PHE A 170 7.20 -10.49 19.68
N PRO A 171 7.11 -9.81 18.51
CA PRO A 171 6.48 -8.51 18.43
C PRO A 171 5.04 -8.58 18.91
N LYS A 172 4.61 -7.62 19.73
CA LYS A 172 3.23 -7.51 20.23
C LYS A 172 2.29 -6.91 19.19
N GLY A 173 2.86 -6.18 18.24
CA GLY A 173 2.12 -5.62 17.11
C GLY A 173 2.97 -5.43 15.87
N ASP A 174 2.32 -4.98 14.81
CA ASP A 174 2.92 -4.50 13.58
C ASP A 174 2.53 -3.05 13.33
N VAL A 175 3.49 -2.27 12.86
CA VAL A 175 3.22 -1.01 12.15
C VAL A 175 3.31 -1.30 10.68
N SER A 176 2.23 -1.04 9.93
CA SER A 176 2.18 -1.28 8.50
C SER A 176 1.78 -0.03 7.73
N VAL A 177 2.36 0.15 6.54
CA VAL A 177 1.92 1.14 5.56
C VAL A 177 1.57 0.43 4.26
N ARG A 178 0.31 0.54 3.85
CA ARG A 178 -0.25 -0.05 2.64
C ARG A 178 -0.58 1.02 1.63
N TYR A 179 -0.12 0.83 0.42
CA TYR A 179 -0.43 1.64 -0.74
C TYR A 179 -1.32 0.82 -1.69
N GLU A 180 -2.38 1.42 -2.17
CA GLU A 180 -3.30 0.83 -3.14
C GLU A 180 -3.46 1.80 -4.32
N TYR A 181 -3.36 1.26 -5.52
CA TYR A 181 -3.62 2.01 -6.75
C TYR A 181 -4.61 1.25 -7.61
N LEU A 182 -5.87 1.66 -7.51
CA LEU A 182 -6.99 1.09 -8.25
C LEU A 182 -7.86 2.26 -8.74
N THR A 183 -7.74 2.60 -10.02
CA THR A 183 -8.60 3.62 -10.63
C THR A 183 -9.97 3.04 -10.98
N LYS A 184 -10.95 3.91 -11.21
CA LYS A 184 -12.29 3.49 -11.64
C LYS A 184 -12.25 2.69 -12.93
N GLU A 185 -11.40 3.09 -13.89
CA GLU A 185 -11.20 2.41 -15.17
C GLU A 185 -10.60 1.00 -14.98
N MET A 186 -9.66 0.86 -14.05
CA MET A 186 -9.09 -0.45 -13.69
C MET A 186 -10.16 -1.37 -13.10
N ILE A 187 -11.00 -0.87 -12.18
CA ILE A 187 -12.10 -1.63 -11.58
C ILE A 187 -13.12 -2.06 -12.66
N GLN A 188 -13.52 -1.15 -13.56
CA GLN A 188 -14.41 -1.46 -14.64
C GLN A 188 -13.85 -2.54 -15.58
N LYS A 189 -12.54 -2.47 -15.88
CA LYS A 189 -11.87 -3.48 -16.70
C LYS A 189 -11.91 -4.86 -16.06
N VAL A 190 -11.69 -4.96 -14.74
CA VAL A 190 -11.78 -6.21 -13.99
C VAL A 190 -13.19 -6.78 -14.06
N ASN A 191 -14.21 -5.97 -13.71
CA ASN A 191 -15.62 -6.41 -13.73
C ASN A 191 -16.05 -6.90 -15.11
N SER A 192 -15.64 -6.20 -16.19
CA SER A 192 -15.96 -6.61 -17.56
C SER A 192 -15.31 -7.93 -17.98
N VAL A 193 -14.17 -8.30 -17.39
CA VAL A 193 -13.52 -9.59 -17.64
C VAL A 193 -14.23 -10.72 -16.89
N GLU A 194 -14.68 -10.46 -15.66
CA GLU A 194 -15.43 -11.44 -14.87
C GLU A 194 -16.80 -11.75 -15.51
N GLU A 195 -17.55 -10.73 -15.90
CA GLU A 195 -18.84 -10.91 -16.58
C GLU A 195 -18.73 -11.72 -17.89
N LYS A 196 -17.63 -11.53 -18.65
CA LYS A 196 -17.39 -12.33 -19.87
C LYS A 196 -17.10 -13.79 -19.54
N LYS A 197 -16.39 -14.07 -18.42
CA LYS A 197 -16.12 -15.45 -17.99
C LYS A 197 -17.37 -16.16 -17.51
N GLU A 198 -18.21 -15.51 -16.72
CA GLU A 198 -19.48 -16.10 -16.27
C GLU A 198 -20.39 -16.46 -17.44
N LYS A 199 -20.48 -15.57 -18.46
CA LYS A 199 -21.24 -15.84 -19.69
C LYS A 199 -20.65 -16.98 -20.51
N SER A 200 -19.33 -17.20 -20.51
CA SER A 200 -18.69 -18.29 -21.26
C SER A 200 -18.79 -19.65 -20.56
N ASN A 201 -19.00 -19.68 -19.25
CA ASN A 201 -19.12 -20.93 -18.48
C ASN A 201 -20.58 -21.44 -18.37
N ASN A 202 -21.53 -20.70 -18.92
CA ASN A 202 -22.96 -21.09 -18.92
C ASN A 202 -23.41 -21.75 -20.24
N PHE A 203 -22.48 -22.28 -21.03
CA PHE A 203 -22.74 -23.08 -22.24
C PHE A 203 -22.03 -24.42 -22.20
#